data_4e447992c5bbc524d981211d1256af11
#
_entry.id   4e447992c5bbc524d981211d1256af11
#
_cell.length_a   1.000
_cell.length_b   1.000
_cell.length_c   1.000
_cell.angle_alpha   90.00
_cell.angle_beta   90.00
_cell.angle_gamma   90.00
#
_symmetry.space_group_name_H-M   'P 1'
#
loop_
_entity.id
_entity.type
_entity.pdbx_description
1 polymer ?
#
loop_
_entity_poly.entity_id
_entity_poly.type
_entity_poly.pdbx_seq_one_letter_code
_entity_poly.pdbx_strand_id
1 'polypeptide(L)'
;VNLIVVSNRVARASGNEPMTGGLAAGXXXXXXXXXXXSGAIWVGSSGRVRDGVHREPFAEIEPLGAGALAMLDLPAAHYGGYYEGFANSALWPALHSRPDLIRVSHDDYHSYREVNGFMARALLRFRKPGAAFWVQDYHFLALGAELRRLGVDHPIGFFLHTPWPSRATIGCVPHHRELIEAMLAYDLIGFQTEEDRGNFLGYVETELGLKVSDGVVSTAHGSARCEVFAISIDAGAFAQQAQKAMTHPEVSRLRKSLNGEKLVIGVDRLDYSKGLINRVKAFDKMLSDRPALQRAVSLLQIATPSRGTIEAYGNLQSDLAKLVSDVNGRLGEVDWTPIRYLNKGYRQSVLAGLYRSAHVGLVTPLQDGMNLVAKEYVAAQNPVDPGVLVLSKFAGAANELDTALQVNPHDIDGMARVIAAALAMPLTERRLRWEAMMEKLRANSIQRWFADFVAALERAHDSNQKSGPIALPPSPQPSAIRLTGGWSRRTPQAVGGAVLQ
;
A
#
# COMPACT_ATOMS: atom_id res chain seq x y z
N VAL A 1 -13.56 18.41 -15.93
CA VAL A 1 -13.07 18.56 -14.56
C VAL A 1 -11.55 18.68 -14.57
N ASN A 2 -11.03 19.75 -13.93
CA ASN A 2 -9.59 19.91 -13.74
C ASN A 2 -9.18 19.16 -12.48
N LEU A 3 -8.70 17.93 -12.66
CA LEU A 3 -8.43 17.05 -11.54
C LEU A 3 -7.04 17.29 -10.99
N ILE A 4 -6.93 17.47 -9.68
CA ILE A 4 -5.68 17.58 -8.95
C ILE A 4 -5.53 16.31 -8.10
N VAL A 5 -4.59 15.46 -8.47
CA VAL A 5 -4.33 14.22 -7.70
C VAL A 5 -3.18 14.49 -6.74
N VAL A 6 -3.38 14.17 -5.48
CA VAL A 6 -2.40 14.45 -4.43
C VAL A 6 -1.94 13.14 -3.81
N SER A 7 -0.64 12.90 -3.80
CA SER A 7 -0.07 11.71 -3.15
C SER A 7 1.18 12.12 -2.35
N ASN A 8 1.64 11.21 -1.49
CA ASN A 8 2.82 11.48 -0.67
C ASN A 8 4.03 11.80 -1.54
N ARG A 9 4.24 11.05 -2.60
CA ARG A 9 5.40 11.22 -3.46
C ARG A 9 4.99 11.21 -4.93
N VAL A 10 5.60 12.09 -5.69
CA VAL A 10 5.48 12.13 -7.15
C VAL A 10 6.79 11.62 -7.74
N ALA A 11 6.69 10.69 -8.67
CA ALA A 11 7.85 10.14 -9.35
C ALA A 11 7.87 10.60 -10.80
N ARG A 12 9.02 11.11 -11.25
CA ARG A 12 9.22 11.40 -12.66
C ARG A 12 9.20 10.10 -13.44
N ALA A 13 8.58 10.13 -14.61
CA ALA A 13 8.55 8.97 -15.50
C ALA A 13 9.87 8.86 -16.26
N SER A 14 11.00 8.77 -15.54
CA SER A 14 12.26 8.43 -16.19
C SER A 14 12.32 6.92 -16.28
N GLY A 15 12.45 6.40 -17.50
CA GLY A 15 12.34 4.97 -17.76
C GLY A 15 13.44 4.10 -17.19
N ASN A 16 14.27 4.59 -16.28
CA ASN A 16 15.45 3.86 -15.82
C ASN A 16 15.47 3.48 -14.36
N GLU A 17 14.48 3.89 -13.56
CA GLU A 17 14.46 3.52 -12.15
C GLU A 17 13.64 2.25 -11.94
N PRO A 18 14.18 1.29 -11.19
CA PRO A 18 13.39 0.10 -10.85
C PRO A 18 12.20 0.54 -10.00
N MET A 19 11.01 0.22 -10.50
CA MET A 19 9.80 0.52 -9.75
C MET A 19 9.63 -0.54 -8.68
N THR A 20 9.89 -0.15 -7.45
CA THR A 20 9.56 -0.99 -6.32
C THR A 20 8.05 -1.09 -6.23
N GLY A 21 7.57 -2.28 -6.22
CA GLY A 21 6.14 -2.57 -6.24
C GLY A 21 5.34 -1.81 -5.20
N GLY A 22 4.07 -1.80 -5.39
CA GLY A 22 3.15 -1.13 -4.48
C GLY A 22 2.50 0.08 -5.12
N LEU A 23 1.96 0.91 -4.28
CA LEU A 23 1.12 2.04 -4.67
C LEU A 23 1.79 2.98 -5.67
N ALA A 24 3.07 3.23 -5.48
CA ALA A 24 3.81 4.17 -6.33
C ALA A 24 3.83 3.70 -7.77
N ALA A 25 3.94 2.42 -7.97
CA ALA A 25 3.96 1.84 -9.32
C ALA A 25 2.57 1.90 -9.97
N GLY A 26 1.58 1.54 -9.23
CA GLY A 26 0.19 1.61 -9.67
C GLY A 26 -0.30 3.02 -9.95
N UNK A 27 -0.02 3.77 -9.17
CA UNK A 27 -0.39 5.14 -9.26
C UNK A 27 0.39 5.89 -10.27
N UNK A 28 1.48 5.54 -10.39
CA UNK A 28 2.30 6.14 -11.34
C UNK A 28 1.91 5.76 -12.75
N UNK A 29 1.65 4.72 -12.91
CA UNK A 29 1.17 4.21 -14.12
C UNK A 29 -0.22 4.70 -14.46
N UNK A 30 -0.95 4.68 -13.64
CA UNK A 30 -2.26 5.15 -13.78
C UNK A 30 -2.39 6.64 -13.82
N UNK A 31 -1.70 7.13 -13.11
CA UNK A 31 -1.64 8.54 -13.07
C UNK A 31 -0.90 9.10 -14.25
N UNK A 32 -0.05 8.52 -14.57
CA UNK A 32 0.68 8.89 -15.72
C UNK A 32 -0.13 8.76 -16.96
N UNK A 33 -0.72 7.79 -16.94
CA UNK A 33 -1.59 7.56 -18.01
C UNK A 33 -2.85 8.42 -18.00
N UNK A 34 -3.35 8.57 -16.99
CA UNK A 34 -4.48 9.39 -16.80
C UNK A 34 -4.17 10.86 -16.81
N UNK A 35 -3.20 11.13 -16.46
CA UNK A 35 -2.77 12.48 -16.47
C UNK A 35 -2.30 12.93 -17.83
N UNK A 36 -1.86 12.15 -18.34
CA UNK A 36 -1.42 12.43 -19.65
C UNK A 36 -2.56 12.56 -20.62
N UNK A 37 -3.41 11.93 -20.32
CA UNK A 37 -4.57 11.90 -21.12
C UNK A 37 -5.66 12.88 -20.70
N SER A 38 -5.75 13.06 -19.55
CA SER A 38 -6.89 13.85 -19.03
C SER A 38 -6.53 15.30 -18.67
N GLY A 39 -5.29 15.64 -18.67
CA GLY A 39 -4.85 16.98 -18.25
C GLY A 39 -4.81 17.17 -16.75
N ALA A 40 -4.77 16.09 -16.00
CA ALA A 40 -4.68 16.15 -14.54
C ALA A 40 -3.31 16.68 -14.07
N ILE A 41 -3.32 17.28 -12.88
CA ILE A 41 -2.06 17.69 -12.21
C ILE A 41 -1.80 16.72 -11.08
N TRP A 42 -0.62 16.17 -11.03
CA TRP A 42 -0.23 15.25 -9.95
C TRP A 42 0.72 15.99 -9.01
N VAL A 43 0.32 16.15 -7.75
CA VAL A 43 1.04 16.94 -6.74
C VAL A 43 1.54 16.01 -5.64
N GLY A 44 2.79 16.20 -5.25
CA GLY A 44 3.35 15.44 -4.12
C GLY A 44 4.78 15.84 -3.82
N SER A 45 5.39 15.08 -2.91
CA SER A 45 6.76 15.32 -2.49
C SER A 45 7.75 14.98 -3.62
N SER A 46 8.78 15.80 -3.73
CA SER A 46 9.93 15.54 -4.61
C SER A 46 10.83 14.41 -4.09
N GLY A 47 10.65 14.05 -2.82
CA GLY A 47 11.57 13.16 -2.11
C GLY A 47 12.69 13.89 -1.40
N ARG A 48 12.81 15.20 -1.61
CA ARG A 48 13.78 16.04 -0.93
C ARG A 48 13.12 16.81 0.21
N VAL A 49 13.91 17.18 1.20
CA VAL A 49 13.47 18.04 2.30
C VAL A 49 14.23 19.36 2.24
N ARG A 50 13.65 20.40 2.81
CA ARG A 50 14.23 21.73 2.82
C ARG A 50 14.15 22.35 4.20
N ASP A 51 15.25 22.97 4.64
CA ASP A 51 15.29 23.71 5.90
C ASP A 51 14.60 25.07 5.75
N GLY A 52 14.08 25.56 6.87
CA GLY A 52 13.53 26.91 6.93
C GLY A 52 12.26 27.13 6.13
N VAL A 53 11.50 26.09 5.86
CA VAL A 53 10.27 26.18 5.08
C VAL A 53 9.13 26.61 6.00
N HIS A 54 9.23 27.82 6.51
CA HIS A 54 8.15 28.40 7.32
C HIS A 54 7.26 29.31 6.48
N ARG A 55 7.61 29.51 5.21
CA ARG A 55 6.91 30.39 4.30
C ARG A 55 6.17 29.57 3.26
N GLU A 56 5.54 30.24 2.32
CA GLU A 56 4.67 29.60 1.35
C GLU A 56 5.35 28.45 0.62
N PRO A 57 4.67 27.30 0.52
CA PRO A 57 5.22 26.17 -0.21
C PRO A 57 5.39 26.50 -1.70
N PHE A 58 6.49 26.06 -2.28
CA PHE A 58 6.78 26.26 -3.69
C PHE A 58 6.80 24.90 -4.38
N ALA A 59 5.98 24.76 -5.41
CA ALA A 59 5.95 23.54 -6.20
C ALA A 59 6.68 23.76 -7.53
N GLU A 60 7.64 22.89 -7.82
CA GLU A 60 8.28 22.84 -9.13
C GLU A 60 7.36 22.09 -10.07
N ILE A 61 6.95 22.75 -11.17
CA ILE A 61 5.95 22.17 -12.07
C ILE A 61 6.65 21.75 -13.37
N GLU A 62 6.42 20.49 -13.78
CA GLU A 62 6.92 19.95 -15.05
C GLU A 62 5.73 19.48 -15.89
N PRO A 63 5.67 19.87 -17.16
CA PRO A 63 4.63 19.35 -18.02
C PRO A 63 4.73 17.83 -18.21
N LEU A 64 3.59 17.17 -18.29
CA LEU A 64 3.50 15.74 -18.53
C LEU A 64 2.29 15.46 -19.41
N GLY A 65 2.52 15.30 -20.72
CA GLY A 65 1.44 15.16 -21.68
C GLY A 65 0.53 16.37 -21.62
N ALA A 66 -0.78 16.15 -21.50
CA ALA A 66 -1.77 17.22 -21.35
C ALA A 66 -1.82 17.78 -19.94
N GLY A 67 -1.21 17.10 -18.97
CA GLY A 67 -1.20 17.50 -17.56
C GLY A 67 0.17 17.95 -17.06
N ALA A 68 0.42 17.79 -15.76
CA ALA A 68 1.66 18.23 -15.16
C ALA A 68 1.96 17.48 -13.87
N LEU A 69 3.25 17.48 -13.52
CA LEU A 69 3.72 17.04 -12.18
C LEU A 69 4.06 18.30 -11.39
N ALA A 70 3.63 18.34 -10.14
CA ALA A 70 3.99 19.43 -9.22
C ALA A 70 4.69 18.81 -8.00
N MET A 71 5.96 19.14 -7.85
CA MET A 71 6.82 18.51 -6.84
C MET A 71 7.20 19.51 -5.76
N LEU A 72 7.06 19.09 -4.52
CA LEU A 72 7.33 19.92 -3.34
C LEU A 72 8.44 19.31 -2.51
N ASP A 73 9.36 20.15 -2.04
CA ASP A 73 10.29 19.76 -0.99
C ASP A 73 9.57 19.93 0.35
N LEU A 74 9.47 18.87 1.14
CA LEU A 74 8.79 18.92 2.43
C LEU A 74 9.67 19.54 3.51
N PRO A 75 9.06 20.11 4.58
CA PRO A 75 9.86 20.73 5.65
C PRO A 75 10.71 19.70 6.37
N ALA A 76 12.03 19.96 6.42
CA ALA A 76 12.98 19.04 7.06
C ALA A 76 12.66 18.81 8.53
N ALA A 77 12.17 19.85 9.23
CA ALA A 77 11.85 19.77 10.65
C ALA A 77 10.72 18.77 10.94
N HIS A 78 9.84 18.51 9.99
CA HIS A 78 8.65 17.69 10.23
C HIS A 78 8.61 16.40 9.42
N TYR A 79 9.51 16.23 8.43
CA TYR A 79 9.42 15.09 7.54
C TYR A 79 9.56 13.75 8.28
N GLY A 80 10.54 13.65 9.17
CA GLY A 80 10.77 12.41 9.91
C GLY A 80 9.58 12.01 10.78
N GLY A 81 9.04 12.97 11.52
CA GLY A 81 7.87 12.70 12.37
C GLY A 81 6.63 12.38 11.58
N TYR A 82 6.46 12.99 10.43
CA TYR A 82 5.34 12.75 9.53
C TYR A 82 5.45 11.37 8.88
N TYR A 83 6.57 11.08 8.22
CA TYR A 83 6.70 9.90 7.37
C TYR A 83 7.10 8.65 8.17
N GLU A 84 8.31 8.66 8.76
CA GLU A 84 8.79 7.51 9.52
C GLU A 84 8.01 7.34 10.82
N GLY A 85 7.68 8.46 11.47
CA GLY A 85 6.98 8.46 12.75
C GLY A 85 5.53 8.11 12.62
N PHE A 86 4.64 9.12 12.45
CA PHE A 86 3.21 8.86 12.56
C PHE A 86 2.67 7.99 11.42
N ALA A 87 3.02 8.29 10.17
CA ALA A 87 2.47 7.54 9.03
C ALA A 87 2.90 6.07 9.07
N ASN A 88 4.20 5.81 9.25
CA ASN A 88 4.72 4.45 9.06
C ASN A 88 5.06 3.72 10.35
N SER A 89 5.00 4.37 11.50
CA SER A 89 5.21 3.70 12.79
C SER A 89 3.95 3.70 13.66
N ALA A 90 2.90 4.43 13.28
CA ALA A 90 1.63 4.38 14.00
C ALA A 90 0.50 3.94 13.06
N LEU A 91 0.26 4.67 11.97
CA LEU A 91 -0.85 4.35 11.07
C LEU A 91 -0.66 3.04 10.32
N TRP A 92 0.49 2.86 9.68
CA TRP A 92 0.72 1.66 8.87
C TRP A 92 0.51 0.37 9.66
N PRO A 93 1.13 0.20 10.85
CA PRO A 93 0.89 -1.05 11.59
C PRO A 93 -0.56 -1.19 12.05
N ALA A 94 -1.21 -0.10 12.50
CA ALA A 94 -2.61 -0.19 12.91
C ALA A 94 -3.52 -0.57 11.76
N LEU A 95 -3.31 0.06 10.58
CA LEU A 95 -4.14 -0.22 9.41
C LEU A 95 -4.00 -1.67 8.95
N HIS A 96 -2.86 -2.29 9.21
CA HIS A 96 -2.61 -3.69 8.87
C HIS A 96 -2.81 -4.64 10.05
N SER A 97 -3.59 -4.22 11.05
CA SER A 97 -3.98 -5.04 12.20
C SER A 97 -2.80 -5.53 13.03
N ARG A 98 -1.76 -4.70 13.14
CA ARG A 98 -0.58 -4.97 13.97
C ARG A 98 -0.36 -3.85 14.98
N PRO A 99 -1.32 -3.60 15.88
CA PRO A 99 -1.15 -2.53 16.88
C PRO A 99 0.02 -2.79 17.83
N ASP A 100 0.46 -4.04 17.96
CA ASP A 100 1.64 -4.39 18.75
C ASP A 100 2.93 -3.74 18.22
N LEU A 101 2.95 -3.33 16.95
CA LEU A 101 4.12 -2.72 16.32
C LEU A 101 4.08 -1.19 16.34
N ILE A 102 3.04 -0.59 16.90
CA ILE A 102 2.96 0.88 16.97
C ILE A 102 4.12 1.40 17.82
N ARG A 103 4.87 2.34 17.24
CA ARG A 103 5.92 3.09 17.93
C ARG A 103 5.80 4.53 17.48
N VAL A 104 5.49 5.42 18.41
CA VAL A 104 5.25 6.82 18.05
C VAL A 104 5.80 7.71 19.17
N SER A 105 6.51 8.76 18.79
CA SER A 105 6.98 9.74 19.75
C SER A 105 5.93 10.83 19.93
N HIS A 106 6.09 11.62 20.98
CA HIS A 106 5.12 12.64 21.37
C HIS A 106 4.84 13.65 20.25
N ASP A 107 5.87 14.02 19.49
CA ASP A 107 5.76 15.06 18.48
C ASP A 107 5.39 14.56 17.09
N ASP A 108 5.30 13.24 16.90
CA ASP A 108 5.08 12.69 15.56
C ASP A 108 3.73 13.09 14.99
N TYR A 109 2.68 13.06 15.81
CA TYR A 109 1.35 13.48 15.35
C TYR A 109 1.33 14.95 14.97
N HIS A 110 1.99 15.79 15.75
CA HIS A 110 2.11 17.22 15.42
C HIS A 110 2.78 17.41 14.06
N SER A 111 3.88 16.70 13.81
CA SER A 111 4.57 16.79 12.51
C SER A 111 3.68 16.29 11.37
N TYR A 112 2.91 15.22 11.61
CA TYR A 112 1.96 14.71 10.62
C TYR A 112 0.95 15.79 10.24
N ARG A 113 0.37 16.48 11.24
CA ARG A 113 -0.59 17.56 11.01
C ARG A 113 0.08 18.75 10.31
N GLU A 114 1.32 19.08 10.68
CA GLU A 114 2.06 20.19 10.05
C GLU A 114 2.28 19.93 8.56
N VAL A 115 2.66 18.71 8.19
CA VAL A 115 2.87 18.38 6.78
C VAL A 115 1.53 18.38 6.01
N ASN A 116 0.46 17.89 6.62
CA ASN A 116 -0.85 17.97 5.99
C ASN A 116 -1.25 19.43 5.73
N GLY A 117 -1.00 20.32 6.71
CA GLY A 117 -1.26 21.76 6.55
C GLY A 117 -0.39 22.39 5.48
N PHE A 118 0.89 22.01 5.44
CA PHE A 118 1.83 22.50 4.42
C PHE A 118 1.35 22.10 3.01
N MET A 119 0.96 20.86 2.85
CA MET A 119 0.44 20.38 1.56
C MET A 119 -0.82 21.13 1.17
N ALA A 120 -1.73 21.36 2.13
CA ALA A 120 -2.95 22.10 1.86
C ALA A 120 -2.65 23.52 1.34
N ARG A 121 -1.70 24.20 1.96
CA ARG A 121 -1.29 25.53 1.50
C ARG A 121 -0.72 25.48 0.09
N ALA A 122 0.07 24.44 -0.21
CA ALA A 122 0.64 24.27 -1.54
C ALA A 122 -0.44 24.06 -2.61
N LEU A 123 -1.55 23.44 -2.24
CA LEU A 123 -2.62 23.15 -3.19
C LEU A 123 -3.47 24.35 -3.55
N LEU A 124 -3.40 25.46 -2.77
CA LEU A 124 -4.23 26.62 -3.02
C LEU A 124 -4.01 27.22 -4.42
N ARG A 125 -2.80 27.13 -4.96
CA ARG A 125 -2.53 27.67 -6.29
C ARG A 125 -3.27 26.93 -7.39
N PHE A 126 -3.77 25.73 -7.13
CA PHE A 126 -4.49 24.93 -8.12
C PHE A 126 -6.01 25.04 -7.99
N ARG A 127 -6.51 25.84 -7.07
CA ARG A 127 -7.96 25.99 -6.90
C ARG A 127 -8.49 26.99 -7.95
N LYS A 128 -8.92 26.44 -9.05
CA LYS A 128 -9.51 27.20 -10.16
C LYS A 128 -10.94 26.75 -10.32
N PRO A 129 -11.79 27.53 -10.98
CA PRO A 129 -13.16 27.07 -11.27
C PRO A 129 -13.11 25.72 -11.97
N GLY A 130 -13.93 24.78 -11.48
CA GLY A 130 -14.00 23.43 -12.02
C GLY A 130 -12.92 22.47 -11.52
N ALA A 131 -12.05 22.90 -10.61
CA ALA A 131 -11.03 22.01 -10.05
C ALA A 131 -11.65 21.06 -9.02
N ALA A 132 -11.14 19.84 -8.98
CA ALA A 132 -11.47 18.85 -7.95
C ALA A 132 -10.19 18.23 -7.44
N PHE A 133 -10.13 17.97 -6.15
CA PHE A 133 -8.95 17.40 -5.50
C PHE A 133 -9.21 15.94 -5.16
N TRP A 134 -8.28 15.07 -5.52
CA TRP A 134 -8.36 13.65 -5.20
C TRP A 134 -7.11 13.25 -4.44
N VAL A 135 -7.27 13.05 -3.13
CA VAL A 135 -6.17 12.80 -2.20
C VAL A 135 -5.99 11.29 -2.03
N GLN A 136 -4.74 10.86 -2.06
CA GLN A 136 -4.39 9.43 -2.03
C GLN A 136 -3.72 9.06 -0.72
N ASP A 137 -4.36 8.16 0.01
CA ASP A 137 -3.75 7.31 0.99
C ASP A 137 -3.51 7.92 2.37
N TYR A 138 -3.04 7.10 3.27
CA TYR A 138 -3.02 7.32 4.72
C TYR A 138 -2.08 8.44 5.19
N HIS A 139 -1.24 8.93 4.31
CA HIS A 139 -0.36 10.06 4.65
C HIS A 139 -1.16 11.35 4.86
N PHE A 140 -2.37 11.43 4.32
CA PHE A 140 -3.13 12.67 4.22
C PHE A 140 -4.55 12.56 4.76
N LEU A 141 -4.72 11.84 5.87
CA LEU A 141 -6.05 11.69 6.45
C LEU A 141 -6.67 13.04 6.85
N ALA A 142 -5.82 14.01 7.22
CA ALA A 142 -6.30 15.32 7.67
C ALA A 142 -6.26 16.40 6.58
N LEU A 143 -5.79 16.07 5.38
CA LEU A 143 -5.58 17.09 4.33
C LEU A 143 -6.88 17.76 3.91
N GLY A 144 -7.96 17.00 3.79
CA GLY A 144 -9.26 17.57 3.43
C GLY A 144 -9.72 18.61 4.44
N ALA A 145 -9.57 18.32 5.74
CA ALA A 145 -9.94 19.27 6.78
C ALA A 145 -9.08 20.53 6.71
N GLU A 146 -7.79 20.38 6.42
CA GLU A 146 -6.92 21.56 6.28
C GLU A 146 -7.34 22.42 5.08
N LEU A 147 -7.70 21.78 3.97
CA LEU A 147 -8.19 22.53 2.80
C LEU A 147 -9.47 23.28 3.12
N ARG A 148 -10.43 22.64 3.82
CA ARG A 148 -11.68 23.31 4.19
C ARG A 148 -11.40 24.50 5.10
N ARG A 149 -10.47 24.36 6.03
CA ARG A 149 -10.10 25.47 6.92
C ARG A 149 -9.56 26.67 6.15
N LEU A 150 -8.86 26.42 5.03
CA LEU A 150 -8.33 27.46 4.16
C LEU A 150 -9.37 28.03 3.20
N GLY A 151 -10.61 27.58 3.31
CA GLY A 151 -11.71 28.13 2.51
C GLY A 151 -11.93 27.44 1.16
N VAL A 152 -11.32 26.28 0.93
CA VAL A 152 -11.52 25.53 -0.31
C VAL A 152 -12.89 24.86 -0.25
N ASP A 153 -13.77 25.21 -1.19
CA ASP A 153 -15.12 24.64 -1.25
C ASP A 153 -15.31 23.70 -2.44
N HIS A 154 -14.26 23.41 -3.15
CA HIS A 154 -14.24 22.49 -4.31
C HIS A 154 -14.53 21.05 -3.88
N PRO A 155 -14.84 20.16 -4.84
CA PRO A 155 -14.89 18.73 -4.51
C PRO A 155 -13.54 18.24 -4.00
N ILE A 156 -13.56 17.52 -2.87
CA ILE A 156 -12.36 16.91 -2.29
C ILE A 156 -12.69 15.46 -1.96
N GLY A 157 -12.03 14.54 -2.66
CA GLY A 157 -12.18 13.12 -2.43
C GLY A 157 -10.92 12.51 -1.86
N PHE A 158 -11.09 11.38 -1.20
CA PHE A 158 -9.99 10.64 -0.58
C PHE A 158 -10.12 9.17 -0.91
N PHE A 159 -9.00 8.52 -1.25
CA PHE A 159 -8.99 7.09 -1.46
C PHE A 159 -7.94 6.44 -0.55
N LEU A 160 -8.37 5.42 0.19
CA LEU A 160 -7.49 4.69 1.09
C LEU A 160 -7.05 3.39 0.43
N HIS A 161 -5.75 3.25 0.20
CA HIS A 161 -5.20 2.06 -0.45
C HIS A 161 -4.93 0.91 0.53
N THR A 162 -4.75 1.22 1.81
CA THR A 162 -4.53 0.20 2.85
C THR A 162 -5.86 -0.37 3.33
N PRO A 163 -5.83 -1.46 4.11
CA PRO A 163 -7.05 -1.87 4.80
C PRO A 163 -7.47 -0.82 5.84
N TRP A 164 -8.71 -0.91 6.30
CA TRP A 164 -9.17 -0.18 7.48
C TRP A 164 -9.56 -1.22 8.53
N PRO A 165 -8.94 -1.20 9.72
CA PRO A 165 -9.12 -2.25 10.70
C PRO A 165 -10.35 -2.04 11.58
N SER A 166 -10.58 -2.96 12.49
CA SER A 166 -11.67 -2.86 13.46
C SER A 166 -11.52 -1.63 14.35
N ARG A 167 -12.62 -1.23 14.98
CA ARG A 167 -12.65 -0.09 15.91
C ARG A 167 -11.62 -0.26 17.03
N ALA A 168 -11.53 -1.46 17.58
CA ALA A 168 -10.59 -1.72 18.67
C ALA A 168 -9.14 -1.50 18.23
N THR A 169 -8.81 -1.89 17.00
CA THR A 169 -7.44 -1.77 16.50
C THR A 169 -7.10 -0.31 16.18
N ILE A 170 -7.97 0.38 15.47
CA ILE A 170 -7.68 1.79 15.13
C ILE A 170 -7.66 2.65 16.40
N GLY A 171 -8.39 2.24 17.43
CA GLY A 171 -8.38 2.91 18.73
C GLY A 171 -7.04 2.86 19.44
N CYS A 172 -6.10 2.03 18.98
CA CYS A 172 -4.74 2.01 19.53
C CYS A 172 -3.87 3.16 18.98
N VAL A 173 -4.34 3.86 17.93
CA VAL A 173 -3.58 4.98 17.35
C VAL A 173 -3.81 6.23 18.19
N PRO A 174 -2.75 6.90 18.66
CA PRO A 174 -2.94 8.17 19.38
C PRO A 174 -3.68 9.19 18.50
N HIS A 175 -4.59 9.93 19.10
CA HIS A 175 -5.38 10.96 18.42
C HIS A 175 -6.31 10.41 17.33
N HIS A 176 -6.66 9.12 17.41
CA HIS A 176 -7.50 8.48 16.39
C HIS A 176 -8.84 9.20 16.21
N ARG A 177 -9.47 9.60 17.30
CA ARG A 177 -10.78 10.23 17.23
C ARG A 177 -10.74 11.55 16.45
N GLU A 178 -9.78 12.40 16.79
CA GLU A 178 -9.59 13.69 16.12
C GLU A 178 -9.25 13.49 14.64
N LEU A 179 -8.42 12.50 14.35
CA LEU A 179 -7.98 12.24 12.99
C LEU A 179 -9.14 11.74 12.11
N ILE A 180 -9.97 10.84 12.64
CA ILE A 180 -11.10 10.32 11.88
C ILE A 180 -12.17 11.40 11.71
N GLU A 181 -12.38 12.25 12.73
CA GLU A 181 -13.26 13.40 12.55
C GLU A 181 -12.77 14.29 11.40
N ALA A 182 -11.46 14.50 11.29
CA ALA A 182 -10.90 15.28 10.19
C ALA A 182 -11.18 14.63 8.83
N MET A 183 -11.17 13.30 8.74
CA MET A 183 -11.48 12.60 7.49
C MET A 183 -12.89 12.90 6.98
N LEU A 184 -13.80 13.24 7.87
CA LEU A 184 -15.19 13.51 7.47
C LEU A 184 -15.36 14.86 6.77
N ALA A 185 -14.29 15.64 6.62
CA ALA A 185 -14.29 16.84 5.79
C ALA A 185 -14.22 16.52 4.28
N TYR A 186 -13.83 15.31 3.92
CA TYR A 186 -13.88 14.87 2.52
C TYR A 186 -15.32 14.68 2.06
N ASP A 187 -15.61 15.01 0.80
CA ASP A 187 -16.93 14.74 0.22
C ASP A 187 -17.14 13.25 -0.01
N LEU A 188 -16.08 12.56 -0.44
CA LEU A 188 -16.13 11.14 -0.76
C LEU A 188 -14.89 10.45 -0.19
N ILE A 189 -15.10 9.36 0.53
CA ILE A 189 -14.03 8.51 1.04
C ILE A 189 -14.18 7.15 0.39
N GLY A 190 -13.17 6.76 -0.40
CA GLY A 190 -13.17 5.49 -1.10
C GLY A 190 -12.33 4.44 -0.38
N PHE A 191 -12.84 3.22 -0.36
CA PHE A 191 -12.18 2.06 0.27
C PHE A 191 -12.00 0.96 -0.76
N GLN A 192 -11.06 0.05 -0.48
CA GLN A 192 -10.79 -1.09 -1.37
C GLN A 192 -11.88 -2.16 -1.30
N THR A 193 -12.44 -2.40 -0.11
CA THR A 193 -13.36 -3.51 0.10
C THR A 193 -14.54 -3.08 0.98
N GLU A 194 -15.59 -3.89 0.93
CA GLU A 194 -16.75 -3.67 1.81
C GLU A 194 -16.40 -3.84 3.28
N GLU A 195 -15.47 -4.75 3.59
CA GLU A 195 -15.02 -4.92 4.98
C GLU A 195 -14.36 -3.65 5.50
N ASP A 196 -13.48 -3.03 4.71
CA ASP A 196 -12.81 -1.79 5.11
C ASP A 196 -13.84 -0.68 5.33
N ARG A 197 -14.76 -0.52 4.40
CA ARG A 197 -15.83 0.48 4.48
C ARG A 197 -16.69 0.24 5.71
N GLY A 198 -17.10 -1.01 5.95
CA GLY A 198 -17.92 -1.37 7.09
C GLY A 198 -17.21 -1.10 8.41
N ASN A 199 -15.92 -1.40 8.49
CA ASN A 199 -15.13 -1.11 9.70
C ASN A 199 -15.07 0.39 9.98
N PHE A 200 -14.87 1.20 8.93
CA PHE A 200 -14.83 2.65 9.09
C PHE A 200 -16.18 3.19 9.56
N LEU A 201 -17.26 2.77 8.92
CA LEU A 201 -18.60 3.23 9.29
C LEU A 201 -18.98 2.77 10.69
N GLY A 202 -18.58 1.56 11.08
CA GLY A 202 -18.79 1.05 12.44
C GLY A 202 -18.10 1.92 13.48
N TYR A 203 -16.87 2.35 13.20
CA TYR A 203 -16.16 3.27 14.09
C TYR A 203 -16.93 4.59 14.22
N VAL A 204 -17.34 5.15 13.09
CA VAL A 204 -18.04 6.44 13.08
C VAL A 204 -19.33 6.39 13.90
N GLU A 205 -20.11 5.33 13.73
CA GLU A 205 -21.36 5.16 14.50
C GLU A 205 -21.10 4.95 15.99
N THR A 206 -20.18 4.06 16.31
CA THR A 206 -19.97 3.61 17.69
C THR A 206 -19.11 4.60 18.48
N GLU A 207 -17.99 5.05 17.90
CA GLU A 207 -17.03 5.89 18.62
C GLU A 207 -17.42 7.39 18.52
N LEU A 208 -17.87 7.85 17.36
CA LEU A 208 -18.22 9.26 17.16
C LEU A 208 -19.71 9.54 17.39
N GLY A 209 -20.53 8.49 17.43
CA GLY A 209 -21.98 8.66 17.64
C GLY A 209 -22.70 9.37 16.51
N LEU A 210 -22.19 9.30 15.28
CA LEU A 210 -22.78 9.99 14.17
C LEU A 210 -23.73 9.06 13.40
N LYS A 211 -24.72 9.67 12.75
CA LYS A 211 -25.71 8.93 11.97
C LYS A 211 -25.11 8.53 10.62
N VAL A 212 -25.28 7.25 10.26
CA VAL A 212 -24.88 6.73 8.97
C VAL A 212 -26.12 6.15 8.29
N SER A 213 -26.35 6.55 7.04
CA SER A 213 -27.46 6.04 6.24
C SER A 213 -26.99 5.85 4.81
N ASP A 214 -27.06 4.61 4.33
CA ASP A 214 -26.68 4.25 2.95
C ASP A 214 -25.25 4.71 2.60
N GLY A 215 -24.33 4.54 3.55
CA GLY A 215 -22.92 4.90 3.34
C GLY A 215 -22.63 6.37 3.50
N VAL A 216 -23.63 7.20 3.85
CA VAL A 216 -23.43 8.63 4.04
C VAL A 216 -23.39 8.95 5.53
N VAL A 217 -22.32 9.60 5.97
CA VAL A 217 -22.16 10.05 7.34
C VAL A 217 -22.64 11.49 7.44
N SER A 218 -23.60 11.74 8.33
CA SER A 218 -24.11 13.09 8.57
C SER A 218 -23.33 13.73 9.72
N THR A 219 -22.80 14.93 9.48
CA THR A 219 -22.06 15.68 10.47
C THR A 219 -22.75 17.03 10.72
N ALA A 220 -22.28 17.77 11.71
CA ALA A 220 -22.79 19.13 11.97
C ALA A 220 -22.50 20.08 10.82
N HIS A 221 -21.56 19.75 9.95
CA HIS A 221 -21.07 20.65 8.90
C HIS A 221 -21.40 20.19 7.48
N GLY A 222 -22.02 19.03 7.33
CA GLY A 222 -22.33 18.50 6.02
C GLY A 222 -22.38 17.00 6.03
N SER A 223 -21.94 16.37 4.95
CA SER A 223 -21.95 14.90 4.86
C SER A 223 -20.71 14.40 4.17
N ALA A 224 -20.32 13.16 4.51
CA ALA A 224 -19.23 12.44 3.86
C ALA A 224 -19.78 11.12 3.35
N ARG A 225 -19.59 10.83 2.07
CA ARG A 225 -20.04 9.57 1.47
C ARG A 225 -18.90 8.58 1.46
N CYS A 226 -19.17 7.35 1.89
CA CYS A 226 -18.20 6.25 1.93
C CYS A 226 -18.62 5.18 0.93
N GLU A 227 -17.75 4.86 -0.03
CA GLU A 227 -18.03 3.89 -1.08
C GLU A 227 -16.82 2.99 -1.33
N VAL A 228 -17.06 1.87 -1.99
CA VAL A 228 -16.03 0.89 -2.34
C VAL A 228 -15.62 1.09 -3.80
N PHE A 229 -14.31 1.20 -4.02
CA PHE A 229 -13.71 1.27 -5.37
C PHE A 229 -12.46 0.39 -5.35
N ALA A 230 -12.60 -0.86 -5.74
CA ALA A 230 -11.45 -1.78 -5.74
C ALA A 230 -10.49 -1.41 -6.88
N ILE A 231 -9.27 -0.98 -6.54
CA ILE A 231 -8.29 -0.59 -7.55
C ILE A 231 -7.85 -1.80 -8.35
N SER A 232 -7.50 -1.58 -9.62
CA SER A 232 -7.09 -2.66 -10.49
C SER A 232 -5.97 -2.21 -11.41
N ILE A 233 -5.75 -2.95 -12.48
CA ILE A 233 -4.68 -2.73 -13.46
C ILE A 233 -5.30 -2.61 -14.85
N ASP A 234 -4.46 -2.28 -15.82
CA ASP A 234 -4.80 -2.44 -17.23
C ASP A 234 -4.32 -3.84 -17.64
N ALA A 235 -5.22 -4.81 -17.56
CA ALA A 235 -4.86 -6.21 -17.78
C ALA A 235 -4.37 -6.48 -19.20
N GLY A 236 -4.99 -5.84 -20.21
CA GLY A 236 -4.57 -5.98 -21.59
C GLY A 236 -3.17 -5.47 -21.85
N ALA A 237 -2.87 -4.28 -21.31
CA ALA A 237 -1.53 -3.70 -21.45
C ALA A 237 -0.48 -4.54 -20.73
N PHE A 238 -0.82 -5.05 -19.55
CA PHE A 238 0.12 -5.88 -18.80
C PHE A 238 0.38 -7.21 -19.51
N ALA A 239 -0.66 -7.81 -20.10
CA ALA A 239 -0.51 -9.04 -20.88
C ALA A 239 0.45 -8.84 -22.06
N GLN A 240 0.30 -7.73 -22.77
CA GLN A 240 1.21 -7.40 -23.88
C GLN A 240 2.64 -7.23 -23.38
N GLN A 241 2.80 -6.54 -22.27
CA GLN A 241 4.12 -6.33 -21.66
C GLN A 241 4.77 -7.66 -21.29
N ALA A 242 3.98 -8.59 -20.73
CA ALA A 242 4.48 -9.91 -20.36
C ALA A 242 4.93 -10.71 -21.57
N GLN A 243 4.18 -10.63 -22.67
CA GLN A 243 4.53 -11.33 -23.89
C GLN A 243 5.85 -10.80 -24.46
N LYS A 244 6.00 -9.48 -24.51
CA LYS A 244 7.23 -8.85 -25.00
C LYS A 244 8.44 -9.19 -24.10
N ALA A 245 8.21 -9.30 -22.80
CA ALA A 245 9.28 -9.53 -21.83
C ALA A 245 9.94 -10.90 -22.00
N MET A 246 9.29 -11.83 -22.68
CA MET A 246 9.84 -13.19 -22.81
C MET A 246 11.17 -13.22 -23.58
N THR A 247 11.46 -12.21 -24.39
CA THR A 247 12.75 -12.10 -25.07
C THR A 247 13.78 -11.29 -24.29
N HIS A 248 13.40 -10.71 -23.14
CA HIS A 248 14.32 -9.93 -22.32
C HIS A 248 15.44 -10.85 -21.79
N PRO A 249 16.71 -10.41 -21.83
CA PRO A 249 17.81 -11.28 -21.41
C PRO A 249 17.66 -11.85 -20.00
N GLU A 250 17.19 -11.07 -19.04
CA GLU A 250 17.02 -11.55 -17.67
C GLU A 250 15.95 -12.65 -17.58
N VAL A 251 14.88 -12.51 -18.34
CA VAL A 251 13.80 -13.52 -18.36
C VAL A 251 14.32 -14.79 -19.04
N SER A 252 15.04 -14.65 -20.16
CA SER A 252 15.63 -15.79 -20.87
C SER A 252 16.61 -16.54 -19.95
N ARG A 253 17.46 -15.81 -19.23
CA ARG A 253 18.43 -16.44 -18.33
C ARG A 253 17.73 -17.21 -17.20
N LEU A 254 16.66 -16.62 -16.65
CA LEU A 254 15.89 -17.31 -15.61
C LEU A 254 15.35 -18.63 -16.15
N ARG A 255 14.69 -18.59 -17.31
CA ARG A 255 14.07 -19.78 -17.88
C ARG A 255 15.07 -20.87 -18.18
N LYS A 256 16.23 -20.50 -18.73
CA LYS A 256 17.32 -21.47 -18.98
C LYS A 256 17.84 -22.07 -17.70
N SER A 257 17.93 -21.26 -16.63
CA SER A 257 18.47 -21.73 -15.36
C SER A 257 17.57 -22.74 -14.65
N LEU A 258 16.30 -22.80 -15.02
CA LEU A 258 15.36 -23.74 -14.39
C LEU A 258 15.62 -25.18 -14.75
N ASN A 259 16.12 -25.42 -15.96
CA ASN A 259 16.53 -26.77 -16.40
C ASN A 259 15.48 -27.83 -16.05
N GLY A 260 14.22 -27.56 -16.39
CA GLY A 260 13.11 -28.49 -16.16
C GLY A 260 12.42 -28.33 -14.81
N GLU A 261 12.95 -27.53 -13.90
CA GLU A 261 12.25 -27.24 -12.64
C GLU A 261 11.01 -26.39 -12.88
N LYS A 262 10.02 -26.57 -12.03
CA LYS A 262 8.91 -25.64 -11.96
C LYS A 262 9.29 -24.46 -11.07
N LEU A 263 8.76 -23.30 -11.39
CA LEU A 263 9.07 -22.06 -10.67
C LEU A 263 7.85 -21.56 -9.92
N VAL A 264 8.07 -21.25 -8.63
CA VAL A 264 7.11 -20.53 -7.79
C VAL A 264 7.67 -19.12 -7.59
N ILE A 265 6.85 -18.08 -7.70
CA ILE A 265 7.34 -16.71 -7.57
C ILE A 265 6.61 -15.94 -6.49
N GLY A 266 7.37 -15.15 -5.72
CA GLY A 266 6.84 -14.14 -4.81
C GLY A 266 7.56 -12.82 -5.07
N VAL A 267 6.81 -11.73 -5.16
CA VAL A 267 7.38 -10.40 -5.38
C VAL A 267 6.72 -9.45 -4.39
N ASP A 268 7.51 -8.90 -3.46
CA ASP A 268 7.01 -8.06 -2.38
C ASP A 268 8.07 -7.07 -1.95
N ARG A 269 7.62 -5.99 -1.30
CA ARG A 269 8.52 -5.21 -0.47
C ARG A 269 8.78 -5.97 0.83
N LEU A 270 9.94 -5.72 1.45
CA LEU A 270 10.25 -6.28 2.78
C LEU A 270 9.41 -5.53 3.82
N ASP A 271 8.21 -6.03 4.05
CA ASP A 271 7.23 -5.42 4.94
C ASP A 271 6.55 -6.53 5.73
N TYR A 272 6.39 -6.32 7.03
CA TYR A 272 5.82 -7.35 7.90
C TYR A 272 4.37 -7.71 7.55
N SER A 273 3.66 -6.85 6.82
CA SER A 273 2.29 -7.16 6.39
C SER A 273 2.24 -8.22 5.29
N LYS A 274 3.36 -8.49 4.62
CA LYS A 274 3.38 -9.34 3.43
C LYS A 274 3.47 -10.85 3.73
N GLY A 275 3.66 -11.24 4.98
CA GLY A 275 3.65 -12.66 5.34
C GLY A 275 4.82 -13.47 4.81
N LEU A 276 5.97 -12.82 4.61
CA LEU A 276 7.13 -13.48 3.97
C LEU A 276 7.70 -14.61 4.80
N ILE A 277 7.77 -14.45 6.11
CA ILE A 277 8.29 -15.51 7.00
C ILE A 277 7.41 -16.77 6.88
N ASN A 278 6.10 -16.60 6.99
CA ASN A 278 5.18 -17.73 6.90
C ASN A 278 5.19 -18.37 5.52
N ARG A 279 5.36 -17.55 4.47
CA ARG A 279 5.48 -18.09 3.09
C ARG A 279 6.68 -19.00 2.94
N VAL A 280 7.84 -18.56 3.45
CA VAL A 280 9.06 -19.36 3.37
C VAL A 280 8.92 -20.64 4.21
N LYS A 281 8.33 -20.53 5.39
CA LYS A 281 8.06 -21.70 6.23
C LYS A 281 7.15 -22.70 5.53
N ALA A 282 6.12 -22.21 4.82
CA ALA A 282 5.20 -23.08 4.08
C ALA A 282 5.93 -23.78 2.92
N PHE A 283 6.79 -23.06 2.20
CA PHE A 283 7.56 -23.66 1.12
C PHE A 283 8.52 -24.72 1.63
N ASP A 284 9.20 -24.43 2.74
CA ASP A 284 10.06 -25.40 3.44
C ASP A 284 9.27 -26.66 3.83
N LYS A 285 8.12 -26.47 4.48
CA LYS A 285 7.27 -27.57 4.93
C LYS A 285 6.82 -28.43 3.75
N MET A 286 6.42 -27.79 2.65
CA MET A 286 6.02 -28.52 1.45
C MET A 286 7.14 -29.42 0.93
N LEU A 287 8.36 -28.87 0.81
CA LEU A 287 9.51 -29.64 0.31
C LEU A 287 9.92 -30.73 1.30
N SER A 288 9.91 -30.43 2.60
CA SER A 288 10.32 -31.39 3.61
C SER A 288 9.37 -32.60 3.67
N ASP A 289 8.08 -32.37 3.48
CA ASP A 289 7.08 -33.43 3.54
C ASP A 289 6.93 -34.17 2.20
N ARG A 290 7.45 -33.62 1.10
CA ARG A 290 7.30 -34.18 -0.24
C ARG A 290 8.65 -34.26 -0.94
N PRO A 291 9.45 -35.32 -0.61
CA PRO A 291 10.79 -35.43 -1.20
C PRO A 291 10.81 -35.44 -2.73
N ALA A 292 9.72 -35.88 -3.38
CA ALA A 292 9.64 -35.90 -4.84
C ALA A 292 9.69 -34.50 -5.44
N LEU A 293 9.33 -33.46 -4.68
CA LEU A 293 9.40 -32.07 -5.15
C LEU A 293 10.79 -31.47 -5.01
N GLN A 294 11.64 -32.06 -4.20
CA GLN A 294 13.01 -31.56 -4.05
C GLN A 294 13.74 -31.74 -5.37
N ARG A 295 14.46 -30.69 -5.81
CA ARG A 295 15.12 -30.59 -7.10
C ARG A 295 14.14 -30.41 -8.28
N ALA A 296 12.82 -30.52 -8.04
CA ALA A 296 11.80 -30.37 -9.08
C ALA A 296 11.15 -28.98 -9.10
N VAL A 297 11.32 -28.20 -8.02
CA VAL A 297 10.70 -26.89 -7.91
C VAL A 297 11.63 -25.95 -7.12
N SER A 298 11.60 -24.67 -7.48
CA SER A 298 12.30 -23.63 -6.71
C SER A 298 11.38 -22.42 -6.55
N LEU A 299 11.63 -21.65 -5.49
CA LEU A 299 10.94 -20.39 -5.23
C LEU A 299 11.87 -19.23 -5.56
N LEU A 300 11.41 -18.35 -6.45
CA LEU A 300 12.09 -17.06 -6.66
C LEU A 300 11.37 -16.04 -5.81
N GLN A 301 12.03 -15.55 -4.77
CA GLN A 301 11.48 -14.52 -3.90
C GLN A 301 12.23 -13.22 -4.11
N ILE A 302 11.56 -12.25 -4.70
CA ILE A 302 12.08 -10.89 -4.84
C ILE A 302 11.49 -10.08 -3.70
N ALA A 303 12.37 -9.56 -2.84
CA ALA A 303 11.95 -8.83 -1.63
C ALA A 303 12.76 -7.55 -1.54
N THR A 304 12.20 -6.45 -2.05
CA THR A 304 12.91 -5.17 -2.07
C THR A 304 12.93 -4.53 -0.68
N PRO A 305 14.09 -4.04 -0.23
CA PRO A 305 14.17 -3.37 1.06
C PRO A 305 13.25 -2.16 1.12
N SER A 306 12.68 -1.92 2.29
CA SER A 306 11.74 -0.84 2.52
C SER A 306 11.88 -0.35 3.95
N ARG A 307 11.89 0.97 4.13
CA ARG A 307 11.83 1.61 5.46
C ARG A 307 12.81 1.01 6.46
N GLY A 308 14.05 0.79 6.03
CA GLY A 308 15.06 0.06 6.82
C GLY A 308 15.45 0.71 8.13
N THR A 309 15.20 2.01 8.31
CA THR A 309 15.47 2.73 9.56
C THR A 309 14.40 2.46 10.63
N ILE A 310 13.26 1.89 10.26
CA ILE A 310 12.22 1.52 11.22
C ILE A 310 12.53 0.11 11.74
N GLU A 311 12.58 -0.03 13.06
CA GLU A 311 13.04 -1.25 13.74
C GLU A 311 12.35 -2.52 13.24
N ALA A 312 11.01 -2.49 13.12
CA ALA A 312 10.27 -3.69 12.71
C ALA A 312 10.67 -4.17 11.31
N TYR A 313 10.99 -3.22 10.41
CA TYR A 313 11.41 -3.57 9.05
C TYR A 313 12.83 -4.15 9.03
N GLY A 314 13.73 -3.57 9.81
CA GLY A 314 15.09 -4.09 9.93
C GLY A 314 15.12 -5.49 10.52
N ASN A 315 14.29 -5.72 11.54
CA ASN A 315 14.19 -7.04 12.16
C ASN A 315 13.66 -8.07 11.16
N LEU A 316 12.66 -7.71 10.36
CA LEU A 316 12.13 -8.60 9.34
C LEU A 316 13.20 -8.97 8.33
N GLN A 317 13.97 -7.98 7.87
CA GLN A 317 15.03 -8.24 6.87
C GLN A 317 16.05 -9.25 7.40
N SER A 318 16.49 -9.07 8.64
CA SER A 318 17.45 -10.00 9.27
C SER A 318 16.85 -11.40 9.46
N ASP A 319 15.62 -11.46 9.98
CA ASP A 319 14.97 -12.74 10.27
C ASP A 319 14.70 -13.52 8.99
N LEU A 320 14.28 -12.84 7.93
CA LEU A 320 13.97 -13.50 6.67
C LEU A 320 15.25 -14.02 6.00
N ALA A 321 16.31 -13.22 5.99
CA ALA A 321 17.58 -13.64 5.41
C ALA A 321 18.11 -14.89 6.13
N LYS A 322 18.02 -14.91 7.45
CA LYS A 322 18.45 -16.05 8.25
C LYS A 322 17.62 -17.30 7.93
N LEU A 323 16.30 -17.14 7.84
CA LEU A 323 15.40 -18.25 7.53
C LEU A 323 15.69 -18.84 6.14
N VAL A 324 15.85 -17.97 5.14
CA VAL A 324 16.16 -18.41 3.77
C VAL A 324 17.49 -19.17 3.74
N SER A 325 18.50 -18.62 4.42
CA SER A 325 19.82 -19.28 4.50
C SER A 325 19.71 -20.66 5.15
N ASP A 326 18.92 -20.78 6.21
CA ASP A 326 18.70 -22.06 6.89
C ASP A 326 18.06 -23.09 5.94
N VAL A 327 16.99 -22.68 5.24
CA VAL A 327 16.29 -23.60 4.33
C VAL A 327 17.24 -24.04 3.20
N ASN A 328 17.95 -23.09 2.59
CA ASN A 328 18.89 -23.42 1.50
C ASN A 328 20.03 -24.29 1.97
N GLY A 329 20.56 -24.04 3.17
CA GLY A 329 21.66 -24.85 3.71
C GLY A 329 21.24 -26.27 4.05
N ARG A 330 19.98 -26.43 4.48
CA ARG A 330 19.50 -27.73 4.93
C ARG A 330 18.99 -28.60 3.77
N LEU A 331 18.26 -28.01 2.81
CA LEU A 331 17.65 -28.75 1.71
C LEU A 331 18.42 -28.67 0.40
N GLY A 332 19.26 -27.64 0.22
CA GLY A 332 19.94 -27.41 -1.04
C GLY A 332 20.91 -28.55 -1.43
N GLU A 333 21.17 -28.63 -2.72
CA GLU A 333 22.12 -29.58 -3.27
C GLU A 333 23.13 -28.80 -4.11
N VAL A 334 24.21 -29.46 -4.53
CA VAL A 334 25.27 -28.78 -5.29
C VAL A 334 24.74 -28.19 -6.61
N ASP A 335 23.64 -28.73 -7.12
CA ASP A 335 23.08 -28.32 -8.40
C ASP A 335 21.64 -27.77 -8.26
N TRP A 336 21.21 -27.43 -7.03
CA TRP A 336 19.84 -26.97 -6.81
C TRP A 336 19.75 -26.06 -5.58
N THR A 337 19.20 -24.86 -5.76
CA THR A 337 18.92 -23.90 -4.70
C THR A 337 17.41 -23.82 -4.50
N PRO A 338 16.90 -24.27 -3.36
CA PRO A 338 15.43 -24.23 -3.13
C PRO A 338 14.81 -22.83 -3.23
N ILE A 339 15.48 -21.82 -2.63
CA ILE A 339 14.96 -20.46 -2.63
C ILE A 339 16.00 -19.53 -3.24
N ARG A 340 15.65 -18.95 -4.39
CA ARG A 340 16.44 -17.90 -5.03
C ARG A 340 15.95 -16.59 -4.44
N TYR A 341 16.75 -15.95 -3.60
CA TYR A 341 16.33 -14.81 -2.79
C TYR A 341 17.07 -13.57 -3.26
N LEU A 342 16.32 -12.54 -3.69
CA LEU A 342 16.88 -11.31 -4.24
C LEU A 342 16.32 -10.10 -3.51
N ASN A 343 17.23 -9.19 -3.12
CA ASN A 343 16.84 -7.95 -2.41
C ASN A 343 17.05 -6.73 -3.28
N LYS A 344 16.59 -6.78 -4.50
CA LYS A 344 16.65 -5.63 -5.40
C LYS A 344 15.37 -5.53 -6.22
N GLY A 345 15.12 -4.33 -6.73
CA GLY A 345 13.94 -4.09 -7.54
C GLY A 345 14.18 -4.40 -9.00
N TYR A 346 13.11 -4.68 -9.71
CA TYR A 346 13.12 -4.91 -11.15
C TYR A 346 12.07 -4.04 -11.79
N ARG A 347 12.31 -3.63 -13.02
CA ARG A 347 11.32 -2.89 -13.80
C ARG A 347 10.09 -3.75 -14.05
N GLN A 348 8.95 -3.11 -14.15
CA GLN A 348 7.71 -3.81 -14.41
C GLN A 348 7.77 -4.61 -15.71
N SER A 349 8.50 -4.08 -16.72
CA SER A 349 8.67 -4.78 -18.00
C SER A 349 9.43 -6.10 -17.87
N VAL A 350 10.32 -6.22 -16.86
CA VAL A 350 11.01 -7.48 -16.56
C VAL A 350 10.12 -8.36 -15.68
N LEU A 351 9.52 -7.78 -14.65
CA LEU A 351 8.67 -8.52 -13.72
C LEU A 351 7.54 -9.24 -14.47
N ALA A 352 6.96 -8.60 -15.49
CA ALA A 352 5.89 -9.22 -16.26
C ALA A 352 6.32 -10.55 -16.87
N GLY A 353 7.55 -10.60 -17.40
CA GLY A 353 8.10 -11.85 -17.95
C GLY A 353 8.43 -12.88 -16.89
N LEU A 354 8.89 -12.42 -15.72
CA LEU A 354 9.15 -13.33 -14.61
C LEU A 354 7.85 -13.98 -14.13
N TYR A 355 6.76 -13.19 -14.02
CA TYR A 355 5.45 -13.73 -13.67
C TYR A 355 4.98 -14.76 -14.68
N ARG A 356 5.14 -14.45 -15.98
CA ARG A 356 4.70 -15.37 -17.04
C ARG A 356 5.51 -16.67 -17.03
N SER A 357 6.75 -16.61 -16.56
CA SER A 357 7.62 -17.80 -16.48
C SER A 357 7.33 -18.68 -15.28
N ALA A 358 6.55 -18.20 -14.31
CA ALA A 358 6.32 -18.93 -13.06
C ALA A 358 5.05 -19.74 -13.12
N HIS A 359 5.15 -21.00 -12.68
CA HIS A 359 4.03 -21.94 -12.68
C HIS A 359 3.04 -21.64 -11.57
N VAL A 360 3.51 -21.05 -10.47
CA VAL A 360 2.67 -20.66 -9.32
C VAL A 360 3.09 -19.28 -8.86
N GLY A 361 2.13 -18.40 -8.65
CA GLY A 361 2.36 -17.12 -8.01
C GLY A 361 1.89 -17.18 -6.57
N LEU A 362 2.77 -16.80 -5.63
CA LEU A 362 2.43 -16.74 -4.20
C LEU A 362 2.24 -15.30 -3.77
N VAL A 363 1.03 -14.97 -3.39
CA VAL A 363 0.68 -13.66 -2.85
C VAL A 363 -0.02 -13.91 -1.52
N THR A 364 0.76 -13.93 -0.43
CA THR A 364 0.26 -14.42 0.84
C THR A 364 0.43 -13.41 1.98
N PRO A 365 -0.01 -12.15 1.79
CA PRO A 365 0.12 -11.17 2.87
C PRO A 365 -0.75 -11.53 4.07
N LEU A 366 -0.32 -11.10 5.26
CA LEU A 366 -1.12 -11.24 6.47
C LEU A 366 -2.33 -10.30 6.41
N GLN A 367 -2.13 -9.11 5.85
CA GLN A 367 -3.16 -8.11 5.55
C GLN A 367 -2.67 -7.28 4.37
N ASP A 368 -3.56 -6.95 3.46
CA ASP A 368 -3.20 -6.06 2.36
C ASP A 368 -4.47 -5.38 1.83
N GLY A 369 -4.36 -4.11 1.50
CA GLY A 369 -5.51 -3.36 0.98
C GLY A 369 -6.05 -3.95 -0.30
N MET A 370 -5.18 -4.23 -1.24
CA MET A 370 -5.55 -4.86 -2.51
C MET A 370 -4.52 -5.93 -2.89
N ASN A 371 -3.31 -5.57 -3.16
CA ASN A 371 -2.17 -6.32 -3.68
C ASN A 371 -2.28 -6.51 -5.19
N LEU A 372 -1.73 -5.54 -5.91
CA LEU A 372 -1.80 -5.55 -7.37
C LEU A 372 -0.92 -6.64 -8.01
N VAL A 373 0.08 -7.15 -7.26
CA VAL A 373 0.90 -8.26 -7.79
C VAL A 373 0.02 -9.47 -8.13
N ALA A 374 -1.01 -9.74 -7.32
CA ALA A 374 -1.95 -10.83 -7.62
C ALA A 374 -2.60 -10.64 -8.98
N LYS A 375 -3.06 -9.42 -9.26
CA LYS A 375 -3.71 -9.10 -10.54
C LYS A 375 -2.72 -9.11 -11.69
N GLU A 376 -1.52 -8.59 -11.45
CA GLU A 376 -0.45 -8.59 -12.46
C GLU A 376 -0.03 -10.01 -12.82
N TYR A 377 0.10 -10.89 -11.82
CA TYR A 377 0.47 -12.28 -12.09
C TYR A 377 -0.55 -12.95 -13.01
N VAL A 378 -1.84 -12.76 -12.73
CA VAL A 378 -2.90 -13.32 -13.55
C VAL A 378 -2.85 -12.79 -14.98
N ALA A 379 -2.72 -11.47 -15.13
CA ALA A 379 -2.71 -10.83 -16.45
C ALA A 379 -1.50 -11.25 -17.29
N ALA A 380 -0.38 -11.57 -16.62
CA ALA A 380 0.87 -11.91 -17.30
C ALA A 380 0.86 -13.31 -17.92
N GLN A 381 -0.07 -14.17 -17.52
CA GLN A 381 -0.01 -15.60 -17.89
C GLN A 381 -0.28 -15.85 -19.36
N ASN A 382 0.33 -16.92 -19.87
CA ASN A 382 0.08 -17.40 -21.21
C ASN A 382 -1.33 -18.04 -21.24
N PRO A 383 -2.27 -17.54 -22.06
CA PRO A 383 -3.62 -18.11 -22.06
C PRO A 383 -3.69 -19.59 -22.41
N VAL A 384 -2.72 -20.08 -23.18
CA VAL A 384 -2.67 -21.51 -23.57
C VAL A 384 -2.23 -22.37 -22.40
N ASP A 385 -1.38 -21.85 -21.52
CA ASP A 385 -0.78 -22.63 -20.43
C ASP A 385 -0.60 -21.72 -19.21
N PRO A 386 -1.71 -21.29 -18.57
CA PRO A 386 -1.59 -20.34 -17.46
C PRO A 386 -1.11 -21.02 -16.18
N GLY A 387 -0.42 -20.25 -15.33
CA GLY A 387 -0.04 -20.69 -14.01
C GLY A 387 -1.20 -20.59 -13.03
N VAL A 388 -0.90 -20.86 -11.77
CA VAL A 388 -1.89 -20.88 -10.68
C VAL A 388 -1.56 -19.80 -9.67
N LEU A 389 -2.55 -19.02 -9.29
CA LEU A 389 -2.41 -18.02 -8.23
C LEU A 389 -2.81 -18.62 -6.88
N VAL A 390 -1.89 -18.55 -5.91
CA VAL A 390 -2.18 -18.86 -4.49
C VAL A 390 -2.25 -17.54 -3.77
N LEU A 391 -3.40 -17.22 -3.19
CA LEU A 391 -3.72 -15.87 -2.74
C LEU A 391 -4.25 -15.89 -1.32
N SER A 392 -3.66 -15.04 -0.46
CA SER A 392 -4.17 -14.85 0.90
C SER A 392 -5.62 -14.35 0.86
N LYS A 393 -6.47 -14.96 1.65
CA LYS A 393 -7.84 -14.49 1.80
C LYS A 393 -7.93 -13.12 2.48
N PHE A 394 -6.82 -12.64 3.05
CA PHE A 394 -6.75 -11.32 3.70
C PHE A 394 -6.18 -10.23 2.79
N ALA A 395 -5.95 -10.52 1.52
CA ALA A 395 -5.68 -9.50 0.50
C ALA A 395 -6.99 -9.02 -0.08
N GLY A 396 -7.12 -7.71 -0.32
CA GLY A 396 -8.34 -7.18 -0.94
C GLY A 396 -8.63 -7.83 -2.29
N ALA A 397 -7.58 -8.17 -3.04
CA ALA A 397 -7.73 -8.83 -4.34
C ALA A 397 -8.51 -10.14 -4.27
N ALA A 398 -8.55 -10.80 -3.10
CA ALA A 398 -9.26 -12.07 -2.95
C ALA A 398 -10.76 -11.92 -3.17
N ASN A 399 -11.31 -10.73 -2.98
CA ASN A 399 -12.74 -10.48 -3.21
C ASN A 399 -13.10 -10.53 -4.70
N GLU A 400 -12.15 -10.22 -5.57
CA GLU A 400 -12.36 -10.28 -7.02
C GLU A 400 -11.84 -11.58 -7.63
N LEU A 401 -10.66 -12.02 -7.19
CA LEU A 401 -9.98 -13.19 -7.76
C LEU A 401 -10.40 -14.45 -6.99
N ASP A 402 -11.69 -14.73 -7.01
CA ASP A 402 -12.28 -15.78 -6.18
C ASP A 402 -12.01 -17.20 -6.69
N THR A 403 -11.50 -17.35 -7.93
CA THR A 403 -11.09 -18.68 -8.43
C THR A 403 -9.59 -18.93 -8.24
N ALA A 404 -8.85 -18.00 -7.61
CA ALA A 404 -7.52 -18.31 -7.11
C ALA A 404 -7.63 -19.36 -5.99
N LEU A 405 -6.53 -20.07 -5.73
CA LEU A 405 -6.48 -20.94 -4.55
C LEU A 405 -6.25 -20.05 -3.32
N GLN A 406 -7.29 -19.86 -2.53
CA GLN A 406 -7.21 -18.95 -1.40
C GLN A 406 -6.70 -19.65 -0.15
N VAL A 407 -5.84 -18.99 0.61
CA VAL A 407 -5.18 -19.57 1.78
C VAL A 407 -5.28 -18.64 2.97
N ASN A 408 -5.18 -19.25 4.15
CA ASN A 408 -4.96 -18.53 5.40
C ASN A 408 -3.45 -18.44 5.63
N PRO A 409 -2.84 -17.26 5.53
CA PRO A 409 -1.38 -17.15 5.64
C PRO A 409 -0.84 -17.46 7.03
N HIS A 410 -1.70 -17.62 8.03
CA HIS A 410 -1.29 -18.05 9.37
C HIS A 410 -1.25 -19.57 9.49
N ASP A 411 -1.81 -20.31 8.52
CA ASP A 411 -1.85 -21.77 8.51
C ASP A 411 -0.75 -22.30 7.60
N ILE A 412 0.44 -22.50 8.16
CA ILE A 412 1.62 -22.90 7.38
C ILE A 412 1.40 -24.27 6.73
N ASP A 413 0.87 -25.23 7.46
CA ASP A 413 0.61 -26.56 6.90
C ASP A 413 -0.42 -26.50 5.78
N GLY A 414 -1.47 -25.71 5.95
CA GLY A 414 -2.49 -25.52 4.91
C GLY A 414 -1.91 -24.88 3.66
N MET A 415 -1.06 -23.86 3.82
CA MET A 415 -0.39 -23.24 2.67
C MET A 415 0.50 -24.25 1.93
N ALA A 416 1.23 -25.08 2.67
CA ALA A 416 2.11 -26.08 2.06
C ALA A 416 1.28 -27.04 1.18
N ARG A 417 0.13 -27.49 1.69
CA ARG A 417 -0.75 -28.38 0.91
C ARG A 417 -1.27 -27.69 -0.34
N VAL A 418 -1.67 -26.42 -0.23
CA VAL A 418 -2.23 -25.69 -1.36
C VAL A 418 -1.17 -25.40 -2.43
N ILE A 419 0.06 -25.05 -2.02
CA ILE A 419 1.15 -24.83 -2.99
C ILE A 419 1.42 -26.12 -3.76
N ALA A 420 1.46 -27.28 -3.07
CA ALA A 420 1.66 -28.55 -3.72
C ALA A 420 0.52 -28.86 -4.70
N ALA A 421 -0.73 -28.57 -4.30
CA ALA A 421 -1.88 -28.77 -5.19
C ALA A 421 -1.79 -27.86 -6.42
N ALA A 422 -1.34 -26.62 -6.24
CA ALA A 422 -1.17 -25.69 -7.36
C ALA A 422 -0.15 -26.22 -8.37
N LEU A 423 0.95 -26.77 -7.89
CA LEU A 423 1.99 -27.33 -8.75
C LEU A 423 1.49 -28.54 -9.54
N ALA A 424 0.53 -29.28 -8.99
CA ALA A 424 0.00 -30.49 -9.62
C ALA A 424 -1.29 -30.25 -10.42
N MET A 425 -1.77 -29.01 -10.48
CA MET A 425 -3.07 -28.73 -11.08
C MET A 425 -3.07 -29.02 -12.59
N PRO A 426 -4.03 -29.82 -13.10
CA PRO A 426 -4.09 -30.09 -14.55
C PRO A 426 -4.44 -28.83 -15.35
N LEU A 427 -4.01 -28.84 -16.62
CA LEU A 427 -4.17 -27.70 -17.51
C LEU A 427 -5.63 -27.25 -17.65
N THR A 428 -6.57 -28.19 -17.76
CA THR A 428 -7.98 -27.84 -17.91
C THR A 428 -8.48 -27.00 -16.74
N GLU A 429 -8.14 -27.39 -15.50
CA GLU A 429 -8.54 -26.64 -14.33
C GLU A 429 -7.83 -25.29 -14.26
N ARG A 430 -6.52 -25.25 -14.61
CA ARG A 430 -5.77 -24.00 -14.62
C ARG A 430 -6.39 -22.98 -15.58
N ARG A 431 -6.81 -23.45 -16.76
CA ARG A 431 -7.45 -22.57 -17.74
C ARG A 431 -8.79 -22.04 -17.25
N LEU A 432 -9.62 -22.91 -16.65
CA LEU A 432 -10.94 -22.49 -16.16
C LEU A 432 -10.80 -21.42 -15.08
N ARG A 433 -9.89 -21.64 -14.14
CA ARG A 433 -9.67 -20.67 -13.07
C ARG A 433 -9.11 -19.36 -13.60
N TRP A 434 -8.14 -19.44 -14.50
CA TRP A 434 -7.50 -18.26 -15.07
C TRP A 434 -8.51 -17.43 -15.89
N GLU A 435 -9.32 -18.08 -16.72
CA GLU A 435 -10.30 -17.37 -17.54
C GLU A 435 -11.30 -16.60 -16.69
N ALA A 436 -11.76 -17.20 -15.59
CA ALA A 436 -12.68 -16.53 -14.67
C ALA A 436 -12.05 -15.30 -14.05
N MET A 437 -10.77 -15.38 -13.67
CA MET A 437 -10.07 -14.22 -13.09
C MET A 437 -9.84 -13.12 -14.13
N MET A 438 -9.46 -13.50 -15.36
CA MET A 438 -9.26 -12.51 -16.42
C MET A 438 -10.54 -11.78 -16.78
N GLU A 439 -11.67 -12.47 -16.75
CA GLU A 439 -12.97 -11.84 -16.97
C GLU A 439 -13.20 -10.72 -15.95
N LYS A 440 -12.89 -10.98 -14.68
CA LYS A 440 -13.02 -9.97 -13.64
C LYS A 440 -12.06 -8.79 -13.86
N LEU A 441 -10.82 -9.08 -14.25
CA LEU A 441 -9.83 -8.03 -14.50
C LEU A 441 -10.21 -7.15 -15.70
N ARG A 442 -10.79 -7.72 -16.74
CA ARG A 442 -11.24 -6.94 -17.90
C ARG A 442 -12.43 -6.07 -17.53
N ALA A 443 -13.32 -6.55 -16.67
CA ALA A 443 -14.49 -5.79 -16.24
C ALA A 443 -14.14 -4.65 -15.30
N ASN A 444 -13.13 -4.81 -14.46
CA ASN A 444 -12.68 -3.78 -13.52
C ASN A 444 -11.24 -3.39 -13.87
N SER A 445 -11.08 -2.37 -14.69
CA SER A 445 -9.77 -1.86 -15.11
C SER A 445 -9.38 -0.64 -14.27
N ILE A 446 -8.10 -0.27 -14.35
CA ILE A 446 -7.63 0.97 -13.70
C ILE A 446 -8.35 2.20 -14.28
N GLN A 447 -8.66 2.18 -15.58
CA GLN A 447 -9.37 3.27 -16.23
C GLN A 447 -10.80 3.40 -15.65
N ARG A 448 -11.47 2.27 -15.46
CA ARG A 448 -12.81 2.26 -14.88
C ARG A 448 -12.79 2.72 -13.42
N TRP A 449 -11.80 2.25 -12.65
CA TRP A 449 -11.63 2.67 -11.26
C TRP A 449 -11.53 4.19 -11.15
N PHE A 450 -10.69 4.78 -12.02
CA PHE A 450 -10.50 6.22 -12.08
C PHE A 450 -11.80 6.95 -12.42
N ALA A 451 -12.47 6.52 -13.48
CA ALA A 451 -13.71 7.17 -13.96
C ALA A 451 -14.83 7.05 -12.93
N ASP A 452 -14.97 5.88 -12.33
CA ASP A 452 -16.03 5.66 -11.32
C ASP A 452 -15.82 6.55 -10.10
N PHE A 453 -14.58 6.70 -9.65
CA PHE A 453 -14.31 7.55 -8.49
C PHE A 453 -14.59 9.01 -8.80
N VAL A 454 -14.12 9.53 -9.94
CA VAL A 454 -14.31 10.93 -10.30
C VAL A 454 -15.81 11.24 -10.43
N ALA A 455 -16.57 10.36 -11.07
CA ALA A 455 -18.01 10.56 -11.22
C ALA A 455 -18.72 10.56 -9.84
N ALA A 456 -18.33 9.64 -8.97
CA ALA A 456 -18.90 9.57 -7.62
C ALA A 456 -18.53 10.81 -6.80
N LEU A 457 -17.33 11.34 -6.98
CA LEU A 457 -16.89 12.55 -6.28
C LEU A 457 -17.75 13.75 -6.68
N GLU A 458 -18.01 13.91 -7.96
CA GLU A 458 -18.86 15.00 -8.44
C GLU A 458 -20.26 14.90 -7.84
N ARG A 459 -20.85 13.71 -7.86
CA ARG A 459 -22.17 13.49 -7.28
C ARG A 459 -22.19 13.77 -5.77
N ALA A 460 -21.18 13.31 -5.04
CA ALA A 460 -21.11 13.51 -3.60
C ALA A 460 -21.01 14.99 -3.25
N HIS A 461 -20.19 15.73 -4.01
CA HIS A 461 -20.02 17.16 -3.78
C HIS A 461 -21.31 17.94 -4.06
N ASP A 462 -21.99 17.63 -5.17
CA ASP A 462 -23.24 18.29 -5.51
C ASP A 462 -24.28 18.10 -4.41
N SER A 463 -24.38 16.89 -3.86
CA SER A 463 -25.28 16.60 -2.75
C SER A 463 -24.90 17.35 -1.48
N ASN A 464 -23.61 17.49 -1.23
CA ASN A 464 -23.09 18.11 -0.01
C ASN A 464 -23.24 19.63 -0.01
N GLN A 465 -23.22 20.28 -1.18
CA GLN A 465 -23.37 21.73 -1.29
C GLN A 465 -24.69 22.27 -0.73
N LYS A 466 -25.67 21.41 -0.56
CA LYS A 466 -26.97 21.80 -0.01
C LYS A 466 -26.95 22.07 1.50
N SER A 467 -25.82 21.80 2.15
CA SER A 467 -25.72 21.83 3.62
C SER A 467 -25.04 23.07 4.19
N GLY A 468 -24.50 23.97 3.38
CA GLY A 468 -23.89 25.22 3.84
C GLY A 468 -22.42 25.10 4.23
N PRO A 469 -21.77 26.22 4.53
CA PRO A 469 -20.32 26.21 4.77
C PRO A 469 -19.92 25.51 6.08
N ILE A 470 -18.79 24.85 6.05
CA ILE A 470 -18.26 24.08 7.17
C ILE A 470 -17.29 24.95 7.97
N ALA A 471 -17.57 25.13 9.27
CA ALA A 471 -16.65 25.78 10.20
C ALA A 471 -15.92 24.69 11.00
N LEU A 472 -14.71 24.39 10.61
CA LEU A 472 -13.92 23.35 11.27
C LEU A 472 -13.22 23.92 12.51
N PRO A 473 -13.05 23.12 13.55
CA PRO A 473 -12.32 23.58 14.72
C PRO A 473 -10.85 23.86 14.39
N PRO A 474 -10.20 24.74 15.13
CA PRO A 474 -8.79 25.03 14.87
C PRO A 474 -7.93 23.81 15.09
N SER A 475 -6.81 23.74 14.37
CA SER A 475 -5.83 22.67 14.57
C SER A 475 -5.41 22.62 16.03
N PRO A 476 -5.29 21.44 16.61
CA PRO A 476 -4.82 21.35 17.98
C PRO A 476 -3.41 21.93 18.08
N GLN A 477 -3.25 22.90 18.96
CA GLN A 477 -1.94 23.43 19.30
C GLN A 477 -1.18 22.33 20.05
N PRO A 478 0.14 22.24 19.87
CA PRO A 478 0.92 21.32 20.70
C PRO A 478 0.61 21.66 22.15
N SER A 479 0.01 20.74 22.85
CA SER A 479 -0.20 20.95 24.28
C SER A 479 1.16 21.01 24.95
N ALA A 480 1.49 22.17 25.48
CA ALA A 480 2.57 22.26 26.42
C ALA A 480 2.13 21.50 27.67
N ILE A 481 2.46 20.22 27.70
CA ILE A 481 2.28 19.47 28.93
C ILE A 481 3.26 20.06 29.93
N ARG A 482 2.74 20.91 30.80
CA ARG A 482 3.52 21.29 31.97
C ARG A 482 3.62 20.03 32.81
N LEU A 483 4.78 19.43 32.80
CA LEU A 483 5.09 18.39 33.77
C LEU A 483 5.16 19.05 35.13
N THR A 484 4.01 19.23 35.75
CA THR A 484 3.97 19.64 37.18
C THR A 484 4.06 18.34 38.00
N GLY A 485 5.24 17.83 38.06
CA GLY A 485 5.56 16.69 38.91
C GLY A 485 7.06 16.66 39.05
N GLY A 486 7.53 17.23 40.12
CA GLY A 486 8.96 17.24 40.40
C GLY A 486 9.46 15.82 40.64
N TRP A 487 10.07 15.25 39.63
CA TRP A 487 10.95 14.13 39.87
C TRP A 487 12.27 14.72 40.36
N SER A 488 12.50 14.67 41.67
CA SER A 488 13.81 15.00 42.20
C SER A 488 14.79 13.98 41.64
N ARG A 489 15.79 14.45 40.93
CA ARG A 489 16.91 13.62 40.53
C ARG A 489 17.63 13.20 41.80
N ARG A 490 17.45 11.97 42.22
CA ARG A 490 18.35 11.38 43.22
C ARG A 490 19.63 11.04 42.47
N THR A 491 20.67 11.78 42.75
CA THR A 491 22.02 11.42 42.30
C THR A 491 22.37 10.06 42.92
N PRO A 492 22.90 9.14 42.17
CA PRO A 492 23.36 7.87 42.76
C PRO A 492 24.56 8.16 43.65
N GLN A 493 24.44 7.81 44.92
CA GLN A 493 25.63 7.80 45.78
C GLN A 493 26.52 6.68 45.32
N ALA A 494 27.78 7.02 45.08
CA ALA A 494 28.79 6.05 44.74
C ALA A 494 28.99 5.12 45.95
N VAL A 495 28.68 3.86 45.76
CA VAL A 495 29.05 2.85 46.76
C VAL A 495 30.49 2.43 46.45
N GLY A 496 31.37 2.78 47.35
CA GLY A 496 32.78 2.46 47.23
C GLY A 496 33.01 0.95 47.24
N GLY A 497 34.01 0.55 46.51
CA GLY A 497 34.31 -0.83 46.24
C GLY A 497 34.84 -1.61 47.44
N ALA A 498 34.65 -2.91 47.39
CA ALA A 498 35.46 -3.86 48.12
C ALA A 498 35.80 -4.96 47.18
N VAL A 499 37.08 -5.03 46.87
CA VAL A 499 37.72 -6.16 46.19
C VAL A 499 37.81 -7.30 47.20
N LEU A 500 37.40 -8.50 46.86
CA LEU A 500 37.94 -9.71 47.47
C LEU A 500 37.82 -10.91 46.56
N GLN A 501 38.99 -11.37 46.16
CA GLN A 501 39.52 -12.66 45.73
C GLN A 501 38.60 -13.61 44.95
#